data_6ee5e8a77021b81fca148fc3ad40ba0b
#
_entry.id   6ee5e8a77021b81fca148fc3ad40ba0b
#
_cell.length_a   1.000
_cell.length_b   1.000
_cell.length_c   1.000
_cell.angle_alpha   90.00
_cell.angle_beta   90.00
_cell.angle_gamma   90.00
#
_symmetry.space_group_name_H-M   'P 1'
#
loop_
_entity.id
_entity.type
_entity.pdbx_description
1 polymer ?
#
loop_
_entity_poly.entity_id
_entity_poly.type
_entity_poly.pdbx_seq_one_letter_code
_entity_poly.pdbx_strand_id
1 'polypeptide(L)'
;MNVHSDNSSPPRWLSKTSIVVGLALVVLLVVSAFVIHAPSVRPDELGFLLNGQVFTGNNETPLAEGFRSFYPAGFGFFTAVAAILGGTIAAQFRIALLFNIAFTIGTAWVLMNLTLRHFTLNRKWAAIVAIAVSVTPTVAANSLFAWSESLSRLGLAGLVLLVYETARQPTWKLTVGTGLLAAYLPIVHGRFTLVLPLVVITLLVLGISRNHARVLACGSGIVVAAVSYLVMSRANVWLRDELYAGSSGKESRMVDKFLDPANTSSIIRGFIGQTWYLMATTLGLIAVGLVVLTTNVLTGAKSRRTDQWVAPLFTIGAVFLVVLTSALQLVIVIRPDHLVYGRYAEVVSPILVVVGLSAMITLRRRAALMWIGGIGAIGALIAAMAVAAGRDELRSMISRGKFFAAPNAIGLDFPRRFLEPMGYLSLGVFFTVLALIAFSVWRKSPALGVLVILLVGAASTAYTATRTLIPYRDYTDSITLDDAIRENSDTNDSSILVGIDTVGVGGQTFYDYRYLLHPIQIRRISLFATDPAGLDCLITGPNQPLDPAAWDNIAVDGHRGLLLWKRKGLDSC
;
A
#
# COMPACT_ATOMS: atom_id res chain seq x y z
N MET A 1 9.40 30.74 15.91
CA MET A 1 10.72 30.11 16.02
C MET A 1 11.60 30.74 14.94
N ASN A 2 12.55 31.63 15.32
CA ASN A 2 13.47 32.22 14.35
C ASN A 2 14.43 31.14 13.85
N VAL A 3 14.12 30.57 12.72
CA VAL A 3 14.96 29.62 12.02
C VAL A 3 16.05 30.44 11.31
N HIS A 4 17.16 30.71 11.99
CA HIS A 4 18.38 31.02 11.26
C HIS A 4 18.78 29.74 10.53
N SER A 5 18.39 29.65 9.26
CA SER A 5 18.73 28.56 8.37
C SER A 5 20.25 28.60 8.14
N ASP A 6 20.96 27.67 8.78
CA ASP A 6 22.25 27.23 8.30
C ASP A 6 22.00 26.44 7.00
N ASN A 7 21.63 27.18 5.95
CA ASN A 7 21.26 26.65 4.63
C ASN A 7 22.53 26.29 3.82
N SER A 8 23.54 25.76 4.52
CA SER A 8 24.72 25.23 3.89
C SER A 8 24.34 24.16 2.87
N SER A 9 24.90 24.26 1.69
CA SER A 9 24.69 23.23 0.66
C SER A 9 25.17 21.87 1.17
N PRO A 10 24.47 20.78 0.84
CA PRO A 10 24.94 19.45 1.20
C PRO A 10 26.31 19.19 0.58
N PRO A 11 27.14 18.34 1.20
CA PRO A 11 28.42 17.95 0.64
C PRO A 11 28.24 17.35 -0.76
N ARG A 12 29.13 17.65 -1.69
CA ARG A 12 29.07 17.18 -3.08
C ARG A 12 29.00 15.65 -3.17
N TRP A 13 29.73 14.96 -2.29
CA TRP A 13 29.72 13.50 -2.24
C TRP A 13 28.31 12.94 -1.93
N LEU A 14 27.57 13.53 -0.97
CA LEU A 14 26.24 13.08 -0.61
C LEU A 14 25.25 13.24 -1.78
N SER A 15 25.33 14.38 -2.51
CA SER A 15 24.50 14.61 -3.69
C SER A 15 24.75 13.56 -4.78
N LYS A 16 26.05 13.26 -5.06
CA LYS A 16 26.42 12.23 -6.03
C LYS A 16 25.95 10.85 -5.59
N THR A 17 26.21 10.47 -4.34
CA THR A 17 25.79 9.18 -3.77
C THR A 17 24.27 9.01 -3.84
N SER A 18 23.50 10.05 -3.48
CA SER A 18 22.04 9.97 -3.52
C SER A 18 21.51 9.75 -4.95
N ILE A 19 22.08 10.42 -5.94
CA ILE A 19 21.71 10.22 -7.34
C ILE A 19 22.06 8.80 -7.79
N VAL A 20 23.26 8.32 -7.50
CA VAL A 20 23.71 6.97 -7.88
C VAL A 20 22.82 5.90 -7.25
N VAL A 21 22.57 6.00 -5.95
CA VAL A 21 21.69 5.06 -5.23
C VAL A 21 20.27 5.11 -5.77
N GLY A 22 19.72 6.31 -6.02
CA GLY A 22 18.39 6.47 -6.59
C GLY A 22 18.27 5.83 -7.98
N LEU A 23 19.23 6.07 -8.87
CA LEU A 23 19.26 5.48 -10.21
C LEU A 23 19.45 3.97 -10.15
N ALA A 24 20.39 3.47 -9.34
CA ALA A 24 20.61 2.04 -9.17
C ALA A 24 19.35 1.32 -8.67
N LEU A 25 18.61 1.97 -7.75
CA LEU A 25 17.35 1.42 -7.26
C LEU A 25 16.28 1.40 -8.36
N VAL A 26 16.11 2.47 -9.14
CA VAL A 26 15.16 2.48 -10.25
C VAL A 26 15.48 1.35 -11.24
N VAL A 27 16.76 1.17 -11.59
CA VAL A 27 17.19 0.04 -12.45
C VAL A 27 16.84 -1.30 -11.81
N LEU A 28 17.12 -1.49 -10.52
CA LEU A 28 16.75 -2.71 -9.78
C LEU A 28 15.24 -2.97 -9.84
N LEU A 29 14.42 -1.97 -9.58
CA LEU A 29 12.96 -2.11 -9.59
C LEU A 29 12.44 -2.46 -10.99
N VAL A 30 12.95 -1.79 -12.04
CA VAL A 30 12.57 -2.09 -13.42
C VAL A 30 12.98 -3.50 -13.80
N VAL A 31 14.22 -3.92 -13.51
CA VAL A 31 14.68 -5.30 -13.77
C VAL A 31 13.80 -6.29 -12.99
N SER A 32 13.53 -6.01 -11.70
CA SER A 32 12.66 -6.87 -10.88
C SER A 32 11.25 -6.99 -11.47
N ALA A 33 10.67 -5.91 -12.03
CA ALA A 33 9.36 -5.95 -12.66
C ALA A 33 9.30 -6.87 -13.90
N PHE A 34 10.44 -7.08 -14.59
CA PHE A 34 10.53 -8.04 -15.68
C PHE A 34 10.84 -9.46 -15.21
N VAL A 35 11.52 -9.62 -14.08
CA VAL A 35 11.87 -10.93 -13.50
C VAL A 35 10.65 -11.52 -12.76
N ILE A 36 9.90 -10.69 -12.02
CA ILE A 36 8.67 -11.10 -11.34
C ILE A 36 7.56 -11.19 -12.40
N HIS A 37 7.10 -12.39 -12.72
CA HIS A 37 6.11 -12.58 -13.79
C HIS A 37 4.74 -13.04 -13.30
N ALA A 38 4.56 -13.17 -11.97
CA ALA A 38 3.29 -13.54 -11.36
C ALA A 38 3.03 -12.75 -10.06
N PRO A 39 1.75 -12.49 -9.72
CA PRO A 39 1.35 -11.85 -8.47
C PRO A 39 1.82 -12.63 -7.25
N SER A 40 2.36 -11.94 -6.25
CA SER A 40 2.78 -12.55 -4.97
C SER A 40 1.68 -12.46 -3.90
N VAL A 41 0.84 -11.43 -3.94
CA VAL A 41 -0.37 -11.28 -3.11
C VAL A 41 -1.60 -11.51 -3.99
N ARG A 42 -1.80 -12.74 -4.33
CA ARG A 42 -2.67 -13.20 -5.41
C ARG A 42 -4.08 -12.65 -5.42
N PRO A 43 -4.86 -12.70 -4.31
CA PRO A 43 -6.21 -12.16 -4.38
C PRO A 43 -6.23 -10.66 -4.65
N ASP A 44 -5.33 -9.89 -4.02
CA ASP A 44 -5.36 -8.43 -4.10
C ASP A 44 -4.86 -7.91 -5.45
N GLU A 45 -3.70 -8.42 -5.91
CA GLU A 45 -3.12 -8.00 -7.19
C GLU A 45 -3.99 -8.46 -8.35
N LEU A 46 -4.45 -9.71 -8.32
CA LEU A 46 -5.32 -10.26 -9.36
C LEU A 46 -6.65 -9.49 -9.44
N GLY A 47 -7.25 -9.10 -8.29
CA GLY A 47 -8.47 -8.30 -8.29
C GLY A 47 -8.32 -6.97 -9.01
N PHE A 48 -7.18 -6.27 -8.84
CA PHE A 48 -6.92 -5.04 -9.60
C PHE A 48 -6.65 -5.28 -11.08
N LEU A 49 -5.97 -6.38 -11.46
CA LEU A 49 -5.74 -6.73 -12.86
C LEU A 49 -7.07 -7.02 -13.57
N LEU A 50 -7.94 -7.79 -12.92
CA LEU A 50 -9.24 -8.15 -13.49
C LEU A 50 -10.20 -6.96 -13.56
N ASN A 51 -10.13 -5.99 -12.64
CA ASN A 51 -10.81 -4.71 -12.81
C ASN A 51 -10.43 -4.06 -14.15
N GLY A 52 -9.15 -4.12 -14.52
CA GLY A 52 -8.68 -3.60 -15.81
C GLY A 52 -9.26 -4.36 -16.99
N GLN A 53 -9.36 -5.68 -16.92
CA GLN A 53 -9.94 -6.52 -17.97
C GLN A 53 -11.40 -6.14 -18.22
N VAL A 54 -12.19 -5.98 -17.15
CA VAL A 54 -13.61 -5.60 -17.29
C VAL A 54 -13.76 -4.21 -17.90
N PHE A 55 -12.91 -3.25 -17.55
CA PHE A 55 -12.93 -1.93 -18.18
C PHE A 55 -12.59 -1.97 -19.69
N THR A 56 -11.93 -3.02 -20.16
CA THR A 56 -11.64 -3.23 -21.59
C THR A 56 -12.69 -4.08 -22.32
N GLY A 57 -13.76 -4.47 -21.63
CA GLY A 57 -14.85 -5.26 -22.20
C GLY A 57 -14.61 -6.78 -22.18
N ASN A 58 -13.52 -7.23 -21.57
CA ASN A 58 -13.28 -8.66 -21.33
C ASN A 58 -14.08 -9.09 -20.10
N ASN A 59 -15.36 -9.37 -20.30
CA ASN A 59 -16.28 -9.81 -19.24
C ASN A 59 -16.07 -11.31 -18.98
N GLU A 60 -14.95 -11.64 -18.35
CA GLU A 60 -14.76 -12.99 -17.88
C GLU A 60 -15.63 -13.28 -16.67
N THR A 61 -15.92 -14.56 -16.51
CA THR A 61 -16.75 -15.17 -15.47
C THR A 61 -16.72 -14.41 -14.16
N PRO A 62 -17.86 -14.14 -13.53
CA PRO A 62 -17.92 -13.34 -12.32
C PRO A 62 -16.90 -13.80 -11.29
N LEU A 63 -15.98 -12.92 -10.94
CA LEU A 63 -15.01 -13.13 -9.87
C LEU A 63 -15.68 -13.33 -8.50
N ALA A 64 -16.99 -13.09 -8.42
CA ALA A 64 -17.80 -13.13 -7.21
C ALA A 64 -17.65 -14.44 -6.44
N GLU A 65 -17.46 -15.56 -7.10
CA GLU A 65 -17.30 -16.87 -6.44
C GLU A 65 -15.97 -17.01 -5.69
N GLY A 66 -14.95 -16.18 -6.00
CA GLY A 66 -13.60 -16.31 -5.43
C GLY A 66 -13.13 -15.16 -4.54
N PHE A 67 -13.59 -13.93 -4.78
CA PHE A 67 -13.09 -12.74 -4.07
C PHE A 67 -14.02 -12.33 -2.93
N ARG A 68 -13.51 -12.41 -1.70
CA ARG A 68 -14.22 -11.92 -0.49
C ARG A 68 -14.10 -10.41 -0.29
N SER A 69 -13.31 -9.72 -1.11
CA SER A 69 -13.00 -8.30 -0.97
C SER A 69 -13.24 -7.58 -2.28
N PHE A 70 -13.86 -6.43 -2.21
CA PHE A 70 -14.00 -5.50 -3.32
C PHE A 70 -12.71 -4.71 -3.49
N TYR A 71 -12.24 -4.56 -4.73
CA TYR A 71 -11.09 -3.73 -5.11
C TYR A 71 -11.58 -2.51 -5.88
N PRO A 72 -11.33 -1.27 -5.38
CA PRO A 72 -11.88 -0.06 -6.00
C PRO A 72 -11.34 0.21 -7.40
N ALA A 73 -12.15 0.92 -8.21
CA ALA A 73 -11.93 1.16 -9.63
C ALA A 73 -10.71 2.04 -9.96
N GLY A 74 -10.25 2.89 -9.02
CA GLY A 74 -9.27 3.93 -9.34
C GLY A 74 -7.95 3.43 -9.89
N PHE A 75 -7.38 2.35 -9.35
CA PHE A 75 -6.21 1.70 -9.94
C PHE A 75 -6.59 0.85 -11.17
N GLY A 76 -7.83 0.38 -11.23
CA GLY A 76 -8.39 -0.36 -12.37
C GLY A 76 -8.28 0.40 -13.69
N PHE A 77 -8.36 1.73 -13.69
CA PHE A 77 -8.15 2.54 -14.90
C PHE A 77 -6.73 2.39 -15.47
N PHE A 78 -5.71 2.29 -14.63
CA PHE A 78 -4.33 2.06 -15.07
C PHE A 78 -4.11 0.62 -15.50
N THR A 79 -4.72 -0.35 -14.80
CA THR A 79 -4.64 -1.75 -15.22
C THR A 79 -5.44 -2.03 -16.49
N ALA A 80 -6.47 -1.22 -16.81
CA ALA A 80 -7.14 -1.25 -18.11
C ALA A 80 -6.19 -0.82 -19.25
N VAL A 81 -5.48 0.31 -19.06
CA VAL A 81 -4.44 0.72 -20.03
C VAL A 81 -3.37 -0.36 -20.16
N ALA A 82 -2.97 -0.99 -19.05
CA ALA A 82 -2.02 -2.09 -19.06
C ALA A 82 -2.56 -3.32 -19.80
N ALA A 83 -3.86 -3.63 -19.72
CA ALA A 83 -4.52 -4.71 -20.45
C ALA A 83 -4.51 -4.46 -21.96
N ILE A 84 -4.88 -3.23 -22.38
CA ILE A 84 -4.87 -2.82 -23.79
C ILE A 84 -3.45 -2.93 -24.39
N LEU A 85 -2.43 -2.46 -23.66
CA LEU A 85 -1.06 -2.44 -24.13
C LEU A 85 -0.39 -3.83 -24.07
N GLY A 86 -0.78 -4.67 -23.12
CA GLY A 86 -0.12 -5.94 -22.85
C GLY A 86 -0.66 -7.11 -23.68
N GLY A 87 -1.94 -7.13 -23.98
CA GLY A 87 -2.61 -8.23 -24.68
C GLY A 87 -2.75 -9.53 -23.87
N THR A 88 -1.87 -9.78 -22.89
CA THR A 88 -1.93 -10.92 -21.97
C THR A 88 -1.91 -10.46 -20.53
N ILE A 89 -2.45 -11.29 -19.61
CA ILE A 89 -2.47 -10.93 -18.17
C ILE A 89 -1.05 -10.79 -17.59
N ALA A 90 -0.10 -11.58 -18.06
CA ALA A 90 1.30 -11.49 -17.66
C ALA A 90 1.95 -10.17 -18.11
N ALA A 91 1.69 -9.72 -19.33
CA ALA A 91 2.16 -8.43 -19.81
C ALA A 91 1.44 -7.27 -19.11
N GLN A 92 0.12 -7.39 -18.89
CA GLN A 92 -0.67 -6.45 -18.10
C GLN A 92 -0.08 -6.29 -16.69
N PHE A 93 0.26 -7.39 -16.02
CA PHE A 93 0.89 -7.39 -14.70
C PHE A 93 2.20 -6.60 -14.70
N ARG A 94 3.12 -6.89 -15.65
CA ARG A 94 4.40 -6.17 -15.76
C ARG A 94 4.20 -4.67 -16.01
N ILE A 95 3.27 -4.30 -16.89
CA ILE A 95 2.96 -2.89 -17.16
C ILE A 95 2.36 -2.20 -15.92
N ALA A 96 1.54 -2.90 -15.14
CA ALA A 96 1.02 -2.39 -13.88
C ALA A 96 2.14 -2.12 -12.85
N LEU A 97 3.17 -2.99 -12.78
CA LEU A 97 4.36 -2.75 -11.96
C LEU A 97 5.14 -1.51 -12.44
N LEU A 98 5.30 -1.33 -13.76
CA LEU A 98 5.95 -0.14 -14.32
C LEU A 98 5.19 1.16 -13.99
N PHE A 99 3.84 1.15 -14.01
CA PHE A 99 3.04 2.27 -13.52
C PHE A 99 3.31 2.55 -12.04
N ASN A 100 3.40 1.52 -11.20
CA ASN A 100 3.69 1.69 -9.77
C ASN A 100 5.10 2.24 -9.51
N ILE A 101 6.09 1.86 -10.32
CA ILE A 101 7.44 2.46 -10.29
C ILE A 101 7.37 3.94 -10.69
N ALA A 102 6.63 4.27 -11.75
CA ALA A 102 6.41 5.66 -12.18
C ALA A 102 5.71 6.50 -11.10
N PHE A 103 4.69 5.96 -10.41
CA PHE A 103 4.03 6.63 -9.28
C PHE A 103 4.98 6.84 -8.10
N THR A 104 5.90 5.93 -7.86
CA THR A 104 6.94 6.07 -6.82
C THR A 104 7.91 7.20 -7.17
N ILE A 105 8.33 7.31 -8.42
CA ILE A 105 9.15 8.43 -8.91
C ILE A 105 8.37 9.75 -8.82
N GLY A 106 7.09 9.73 -9.22
CA GLY A 106 6.18 10.86 -9.07
C GLY A 106 6.03 11.31 -7.62
N THR A 107 5.96 10.36 -6.68
CA THR A 107 5.92 10.65 -5.24
C THR A 107 7.19 11.37 -4.80
N ALA A 108 8.37 10.91 -5.22
CA ALA A 108 9.64 11.60 -4.93
C ALA A 108 9.65 13.05 -5.45
N TRP A 109 9.15 13.27 -6.65
CA TRP A 109 9.04 14.60 -7.23
C TRP A 109 8.09 15.52 -6.45
N VAL A 110 6.93 15.01 -6.03
CA VAL A 110 5.97 15.76 -5.19
C VAL A 110 6.58 16.11 -3.84
N LEU A 111 7.25 15.14 -3.19
CA LEU A 111 7.91 15.35 -1.89
C LEU A 111 9.05 16.38 -1.99
N MET A 112 9.81 16.35 -3.09
CA MET A 112 10.84 17.36 -3.35
C MET A 112 10.20 18.77 -3.45
N ASN A 113 9.09 18.91 -4.17
CA ASN A 113 8.40 20.19 -4.29
C ASN A 113 7.80 20.64 -2.95
N LEU A 114 7.24 19.73 -2.17
CA LEU A 114 6.70 20.01 -0.84
C LEU A 114 7.80 20.57 0.09
N THR A 115 8.98 19.95 0.13
CA THR A 115 10.11 20.40 0.95
C THR A 115 10.68 21.72 0.48
N LEU A 116 10.82 21.87 -0.82
CA LEU A 116 11.39 23.07 -1.42
C LEU A 116 10.54 24.32 -1.17
N ARG A 117 9.20 24.18 -1.25
CA ARG A 117 8.27 25.32 -1.19
C ARG A 117 7.78 25.63 0.22
N HIS A 118 7.74 24.63 1.10
CA HIS A 118 7.06 24.77 2.41
C HIS A 118 7.94 24.46 3.63
N PHE A 119 9.09 23.79 3.44
CA PHE A 119 9.98 23.43 4.56
C PHE A 119 11.39 24.02 4.46
N THR A 120 11.57 25.09 3.67
CA THR A 120 12.77 25.93 3.61
C THR A 120 14.09 25.22 3.28
N LEU A 121 14.05 24.04 2.69
CA LEU A 121 15.25 23.37 2.19
C LEU A 121 15.69 23.95 0.85
N ASN A 122 17.00 24.04 0.62
CA ASN A 122 17.53 24.32 -0.71
C ASN A 122 17.26 23.14 -1.66
N ARG A 123 17.33 23.39 -2.98
CA ARG A 123 16.99 22.40 -4.02
C ARG A 123 17.78 21.10 -3.90
N LYS A 124 19.06 21.17 -3.51
CA LYS A 124 19.91 19.97 -3.37
C LYS A 124 19.47 19.12 -2.18
N TRP A 125 19.22 19.74 -1.02
CA TRP A 125 18.70 19.03 0.15
C TRP A 125 17.31 18.47 -0.09
N ALA A 126 16.42 19.23 -0.73
CA ALA A 126 15.07 18.76 -1.07
C ALA A 126 15.10 17.51 -1.95
N ALA A 127 15.97 17.47 -2.97
CA ALA A 127 16.14 16.30 -3.82
C ALA A 127 16.70 15.10 -3.04
N ILE A 128 17.75 15.30 -2.22
CA ILE A 128 18.36 14.23 -1.42
C ILE A 128 17.35 13.63 -0.44
N VAL A 129 16.60 14.47 0.26
CA VAL A 129 15.56 14.03 1.21
C VAL A 129 14.46 13.24 0.49
N ALA A 130 13.98 13.73 -0.65
CA ALA A 130 12.98 13.04 -1.45
C ALA A 130 13.46 11.65 -1.91
N ILE A 131 14.72 11.55 -2.39
CA ILE A 131 15.33 10.28 -2.77
C ILE A 131 15.44 9.36 -1.55
N ALA A 132 15.99 9.85 -0.42
CA ALA A 132 16.19 9.05 0.79
C ALA A 132 14.89 8.45 1.33
N VAL A 133 13.79 9.18 1.25
CA VAL A 133 12.45 8.67 1.62
C VAL A 133 11.96 7.65 0.60
N SER A 134 12.16 7.91 -0.68
CA SER A 134 11.61 7.07 -1.76
C SER A 134 12.34 5.74 -1.92
N VAL A 135 13.58 5.60 -1.43
CA VAL A 135 14.32 4.33 -1.47
C VAL A 135 13.98 3.38 -0.31
N THR A 136 13.16 3.82 0.64
CA THR A 136 12.74 2.95 1.76
C THR A 136 11.84 1.82 1.26
N PRO A 137 11.87 0.61 1.86
CA PRO A 137 11.06 -0.53 1.40
C PRO A 137 9.56 -0.24 1.44
N THR A 138 9.11 0.56 2.41
CA THR A 138 7.71 1.01 2.53
C THR A 138 7.24 1.84 1.33
N VAL A 139 8.15 2.40 0.54
CA VAL A 139 7.86 3.17 -0.68
C VAL A 139 8.27 2.40 -1.92
N ALA A 140 9.56 2.06 -2.04
CA ALA A 140 10.13 1.48 -3.26
C ALA A 140 9.70 0.03 -3.49
N ALA A 141 9.84 -0.87 -2.50
CA ALA A 141 9.51 -2.28 -2.70
C ALA A 141 8.00 -2.49 -2.92
N ASN A 142 7.16 -1.62 -2.37
CA ASN A 142 5.72 -1.63 -2.62
C ASN A 142 5.35 -1.39 -4.11
N SER A 143 6.25 -0.82 -4.92
CA SER A 143 6.01 -0.65 -6.37
C SER A 143 6.10 -1.95 -7.16
N LEU A 144 6.60 -3.02 -6.55
CA LEU A 144 6.70 -4.35 -7.16
C LEU A 144 5.44 -5.21 -6.93
N PHE A 145 4.33 -4.61 -6.56
CA PHE A 145 3.01 -5.25 -6.48
C PHE A 145 2.02 -4.53 -7.37
N ALA A 146 1.17 -5.28 -8.09
CA ALA A 146 0.14 -4.73 -8.97
C ALA A 146 -1.10 -4.28 -8.18
N TRP A 147 -0.92 -3.34 -7.25
CA TRP A 147 -1.97 -2.81 -6.39
C TRP A 147 -1.96 -1.27 -6.28
N SER A 148 -2.92 -0.69 -5.56
CA SER A 148 -3.16 0.75 -5.54
C SER A 148 -2.27 1.56 -4.60
N GLU A 149 -1.36 0.97 -3.83
CA GLU A 149 -0.61 1.64 -2.77
C GLU A 149 0.34 2.73 -3.29
N SER A 150 1.03 2.50 -4.41
CA SER A 150 1.94 3.51 -4.99
C SER A 150 1.16 4.72 -5.53
N LEU A 151 0.01 4.48 -6.20
CA LEU A 151 -0.90 5.53 -6.63
C LEU A 151 -1.51 6.29 -5.43
N SER A 152 -1.87 5.59 -4.38
CA SER A 152 -2.37 6.16 -3.12
C SER A 152 -1.37 7.12 -2.48
N ARG A 153 -0.09 6.76 -2.46
CA ARG A 153 1.00 7.62 -1.94
C ARG A 153 1.20 8.87 -2.77
N LEU A 154 1.27 8.71 -4.09
CA LEU A 154 1.36 9.84 -5.01
C LEU A 154 0.16 10.78 -4.84
N GLY A 155 -1.05 10.21 -4.80
CA GLY A 155 -2.28 10.97 -4.64
C GLY A 155 -2.35 11.72 -3.32
N LEU A 156 -2.04 11.07 -2.18
CA LEU A 156 -2.06 11.73 -0.88
C LEU A 156 -0.96 12.80 -0.76
N ALA A 157 0.26 12.52 -1.21
CA ALA A 157 1.34 13.52 -1.22
C ALA A 157 0.99 14.71 -2.12
N GLY A 158 0.40 14.46 -3.30
CA GLY A 158 -0.08 15.49 -4.21
C GLY A 158 -1.20 16.32 -3.59
N LEU A 159 -2.15 15.68 -2.90
CA LEU A 159 -3.23 16.38 -2.21
C LEU A 159 -2.68 17.29 -1.09
N VAL A 160 -1.73 16.80 -0.28
CA VAL A 160 -1.07 17.62 0.74
C VAL A 160 -0.38 18.82 0.11
N LEU A 161 0.40 18.62 -0.96
CA LEU A 161 1.05 19.73 -1.67
C LEU A 161 0.02 20.76 -2.19
N LEU A 162 -1.07 20.30 -2.82
CA LEU A 162 -2.13 21.19 -3.30
C LEU A 162 -2.82 21.97 -2.18
N VAL A 163 -3.05 21.33 -1.03
CA VAL A 163 -3.62 22.03 0.15
C VAL A 163 -2.65 23.08 0.68
N TYR A 164 -1.35 22.83 0.73
CA TYR A 164 -0.36 23.83 1.12
C TYR A 164 -0.33 25.02 0.15
N GLU A 165 -0.36 24.77 -1.16
CA GLU A 165 -0.39 25.83 -2.18
C GLU A 165 -1.71 26.60 -2.12
N THR A 166 -2.84 25.90 -1.94
CA THR A 166 -4.17 26.51 -1.80
C THR A 166 -4.26 27.38 -0.54
N ALA A 167 -3.71 26.91 0.58
CA ALA A 167 -3.70 27.70 1.82
C ALA A 167 -2.89 29.00 1.67
N ARG A 168 -1.81 28.95 0.91
CA ARG A 168 -0.97 30.13 0.61
C ARG A 168 -1.64 31.09 -0.35
N GLN A 169 -2.20 30.56 -1.45
CA GLN A 169 -2.85 31.39 -2.48
C GLN A 169 -3.99 30.63 -3.15
N PRO A 170 -5.23 30.73 -2.64
CA PRO A 170 -6.36 30.02 -3.17
C PRO A 170 -6.76 30.59 -4.55
N THR A 171 -6.31 29.95 -5.59
CA THR A 171 -6.73 30.19 -6.98
C THR A 171 -7.72 29.12 -7.41
N TRP A 172 -8.58 29.42 -8.39
CA TRP A 172 -9.55 28.44 -8.89
C TRP A 172 -8.88 27.15 -9.40
N LYS A 173 -7.71 27.25 -10.05
CA LYS A 173 -6.97 26.07 -10.54
C LYS A 173 -6.50 25.16 -9.41
N LEU A 174 -5.99 25.74 -8.34
CA LEU A 174 -5.52 24.98 -7.18
C LEU A 174 -6.68 24.36 -6.42
N THR A 175 -7.77 25.08 -6.20
CA THR A 175 -8.93 24.57 -5.47
C THR A 175 -9.67 23.49 -6.24
N VAL A 176 -9.82 23.64 -7.56
CA VAL A 176 -10.38 22.62 -8.46
C VAL A 176 -9.47 21.37 -8.46
N GLY A 177 -8.16 21.53 -8.62
CA GLY A 177 -7.21 20.42 -8.55
C GLY A 177 -7.25 19.69 -7.20
N THR A 178 -7.37 20.44 -6.09
CA THR A 178 -7.55 19.87 -4.74
C THR A 178 -8.86 19.08 -4.65
N GLY A 179 -9.97 19.63 -5.18
CA GLY A 179 -11.27 18.95 -5.19
C GLY A 179 -11.28 17.68 -6.03
N LEU A 180 -10.71 17.72 -7.25
CA LEU A 180 -10.61 16.56 -8.14
C LEU A 180 -9.79 15.43 -7.49
N LEU A 181 -8.61 15.75 -6.94
CA LEU A 181 -7.75 14.75 -6.32
C LEU A 181 -8.36 14.19 -5.04
N ALA A 182 -9.03 15.02 -4.25
CA ALA A 182 -9.77 14.58 -3.06
C ALA A 182 -10.92 13.63 -3.40
N ALA A 183 -11.63 13.87 -4.52
CA ALA A 183 -12.69 12.99 -5.01
C ALA A 183 -12.16 11.67 -5.56
N TYR A 184 -10.98 11.68 -6.18
CA TYR A 184 -10.38 10.49 -6.78
C TYR A 184 -9.81 9.51 -5.75
N LEU A 185 -9.22 9.99 -4.66
CA LEU A 185 -8.57 9.14 -3.65
C LEU A 185 -9.49 8.05 -3.05
N PRO A 186 -10.75 8.31 -2.67
CA PRO A 186 -11.68 7.25 -2.23
C PRO A 186 -11.96 6.19 -3.32
N ILE A 187 -11.87 6.57 -4.60
CA ILE A 187 -12.03 5.63 -5.72
C ILE A 187 -10.78 4.77 -5.90
N VAL A 188 -9.61 5.25 -5.48
CA VAL A 188 -8.37 4.46 -5.45
C VAL A 188 -8.37 3.48 -4.29
N HIS A 189 -8.80 3.92 -3.10
CA HIS A 189 -8.85 3.06 -1.92
C HIS A 189 -9.80 3.63 -0.84
N GLY A 190 -10.68 2.79 -0.28
CA GLY A 190 -11.69 3.19 0.70
C GLY A 190 -11.15 3.86 1.97
N ARG A 191 -9.88 3.67 2.34
CA ARG A 191 -9.26 4.36 3.50
C ARG A 191 -9.24 5.89 3.37
N PHE A 192 -9.42 6.44 2.17
CA PHE A 192 -9.46 7.89 1.93
C PHE A 192 -10.86 8.50 2.01
N THR A 193 -11.89 7.69 2.26
CA THR A 193 -13.28 8.17 2.31
C THR A 193 -13.44 9.34 3.30
N LEU A 194 -12.78 9.28 4.47
CA LEU A 194 -12.82 10.35 5.46
C LEU A 194 -11.90 11.55 5.12
N VAL A 195 -10.99 11.41 4.18
CA VAL A 195 -10.13 12.53 3.74
C VAL A 195 -10.92 13.51 2.87
N LEU A 196 -11.91 13.04 2.11
CA LEU A 196 -12.76 13.90 1.28
C LEU A 196 -13.51 14.96 2.10
N PRO A 197 -14.30 14.63 3.15
CA PRO A 197 -14.93 15.63 3.99
C PRO A 197 -13.91 16.53 4.71
N LEU A 198 -12.73 16.03 5.08
CA LEU A 198 -11.67 16.87 5.66
C LEU A 198 -11.20 17.94 4.66
N VAL A 199 -11.08 17.61 3.35
CA VAL A 199 -10.78 18.61 2.31
C VAL A 199 -11.89 19.64 2.19
N VAL A 200 -13.16 19.21 2.19
CA VAL A 200 -14.30 20.13 2.15
C VAL A 200 -14.25 21.12 3.32
N ILE A 201 -14.05 20.62 4.55
CA ILE A 201 -13.90 21.46 5.74
C ILE A 201 -12.71 22.42 5.58
N THR A 202 -11.59 21.94 5.07
CA THR A 202 -10.38 22.74 4.83
C THR A 202 -10.66 23.89 3.84
N LEU A 203 -11.32 23.59 2.72
CA LEU A 203 -11.69 24.59 1.72
C LEU A 203 -12.73 25.59 2.28
N LEU A 204 -13.69 25.14 3.10
CA LEU A 204 -14.62 26.04 3.80
C LEU A 204 -13.86 27.00 4.71
N VAL A 205 -12.95 26.52 5.55
CA VAL A 205 -12.13 27.35 6.44
C VAL A 205 -11.29 28.36 5.66
N LEU A 206 -10.67 27.91 4.55
CA LEU A 206 -9.89 28.78 3.66
C LEU A 206 -10.78 29.80 2.94
N GLY A 207 -12.03 29.45 2.65
CA GLY A 207 -13.03 30.30 2.00
C GLY A 207 -13.60 31.39 2.92
N ILE A 208 -13.50 31.26 4.25
CA ILE A 208 -13.95 32.29 5.20
C ILE A 208 -13.10 33.55 5.02
N SER A 209 -13.56 34.46 4.17
CA SER A 209 -12.83 35.68 3.80
C SER A 209 -13.80 36.74 3.30
N ARG A 210 -13.44 38.02 3.43
CA ARG A 210 -14.14 39.13 2.80
C ARG A 210 -13.83 39.26 1.30
N ASN A 211 -12.85 38.50 0.78
CA ASN A 211 -12.48 38.51 -0.62
C ASN A 211 -13.35 37.52 -1.43
N HIS A 212 -14.26 38.04 -2.25
CA HIS A 212 -15.18 37.27 -3.08
C HIS A 212 -14.46 36.27 -4.02
N ALA A 213 -13.33 36.65 -4.62
CA ALA A 213 -12.57 35.76 -5.50
C ALA A 213 -12.06 34.51 -4.74
N ARG A 214 -11.65 34.68 -3.49
CA ARG A 214 -11.24 33.59 -2.62
C ARG A 214 -12.42 32.68 -2.26
N VAL A 215 -13.56 33.24 -1.91
CA VAL A 215 -14.80 32.51 -1.62
C VAL A 215 -15.23 31.67 -2.82
N LEU A 216 -15.27 32.29 -4.01
CA LEU A 216 -15.63 31.62 -5.26
C LEU A 216 -14.64 30.51 -5.63
N ALA A 217 -13.33 30.74 -5.48
CA ALA A 217 -12.33 29.73 -5.73
C ALA A 217 -12.48 28.51 -4.79
N CYS A 218 -12.65 28.71 -3.48
CA CYS A 218 -12.86 27.62 -2.54
C CYS A 218 -14.20 26.92 -2.78
N GLY A 219 -15.26 27.66 -3.08
CA GLY A 219 -16.58 27.13 -3.45
C GLY A 219 -16.52 26.24 -4.70
N SER A 220 -15.81 26.69 -5.74
CA SER A 220 -15.62 25.86 -6.96
C SER A 220 -14.91 24.55 -6.64
N GLY A 221 -13.89 24.57 -5.78
CA GLY A 221 -13.19 23.34 -5.35
C GLY A 221 -14.12 22.37 -4.63
N ILE A 222 -15.01 22.87 -3.76
CA ILE A 222 -16.01 22.05 -3.04
C ILE A 222 -17.01 21.43 -4.01
N VAL A 223 -17.56 22.24 -4.92
CA VAL A 223 -18.51 21.74 -5.94
C VAL A 223 -17.86 20.67 -6.81
N VAL A 224 -16.64 20.92 -7.28
CA VAL A 224 -15.88 19.94 -8.08
C VAL A 224 -15.61 18.67 -7.27
N ALA A 225 -15.23 18.76 -6.01
CA ALA A 225 -15.04 17.60 -5.15
C ALA A 225 -16.32 16.74 -5.04
N ALA A 226 -17.47 17.38 -4.80
CA ALA A 226 -18.75 16.68 -4.67
C ALA A 226 -19.19 16.05 -5.99
N VAL A 227 -19.22 16.82 -7.08
CA VAL A 227 -19.65 16.32 -8.41
C VAL A 227 -18.73 15.22 -8.90
N SER A 228 -17.40 15.42 -8.81
CA SER A 228 -16.43 14.42 -9.27
C SER A 228 -16.52 13.13 -8.45
N TYR A 229 -16.72 13.22 -7.15
CA TYR A 229 -16.91 12.02 -6.31
C TYR A 229 -18.19 11.27 -6.71
N LEU A 230 -19.30 11.97 -6.91
CA LEU A 230 -20.56 11.35 -7.35
C LEU A 230 -20.42 10.66 -8.72
N VAL A 231 -19.75 11.30 -9.67
CA VAL A 231 -19.50 10.70 -11.00
C VAL A 231 -18.55 9.51 -10.90
N MET A 232 -17.39 9.68 -10.27
CA MET A 232 -16.36 8.63 -10.20
C MET A 232 -16.81 7.43 -9.35
N SER A 233 -17.64 7.65 -8.31
CA SER A 233 -18.18 6.56 -7.48
C SER A 233 -19.09 5.61 -8.27
N ARG A 234 -19.69 6.06 -9.37
CA ARG A 234 -20.45 5.20 -10.28
C ARG A 234 -19.61 4.08 -10.88
N ALA A 235 -18.32 4.34 -11.14
CA ALA A 235 -17.42 3.29 -11.60
C ALA A 235 -17.24 2.17 -10.54
N ASN A 236 -17.17 2.52 -9.24
CA ASN A 236 -17.14 1.53 -8.17
C ASN A 236 -18.46 0.74 -8.06
N VAL A 237 -19.61 1.41 -8.22
CA VAL A 237 -20.93 0.74 -8.22
C VAL A 237 -21.01 -0.24 -9.37
N TRP A 238 -20.76 0.24 -10.59
CA TRP A 238 -20.79 -0.58 -11.80
C TRP A 238 -19.84 -1.78 -11.70
N LEU A 239 -18.58 -1.56 -11.28
CA LEU A 239 -17.62 -2.62 -11.13
C LEU A 239 -18.03 -3.65 -10.05
N ARG A 240 -18.71 -3.19 -8.99
CA ARG A 240 -19.24 -4.07 -7.95
C ARG A 240 -20.35 -4.97 -8.47
N ASP A 241 -21.23 -4.42 -9.28
CA ASP A 241 -22.34 -5.17 -9.86
C ASP A 241 -21.83 -6.18 -10.90
N GLU A 242 -20.81 -5.80 -11.69
CA GLU A 242 -20.26 -6.64 -12.77
C GLU A 242 -19.39 -7.78 -12.23
N LEU A 243 -18.42 -7.46 -11.33
CA LEU A 243 -17.40 -8.42 -10.88
C LEU A 243 -17.62 -8.99 -9.49
N TYR A 244 -18.33 -8.27 -8.63
CA TYR A 244 -18.40 -8.57 -7.20
C TYR A 244 -19.83 -8.77 -6.73
N ALA A 245 -20.72 -9.25 -7.61
CA ALA A 245 -22.15 -9.45 -7.33
C ALA A 245 -22.36 -10.16 -5.99
N GLY A 246 -23.09 -9.52 -5.09
CA GLY A 246 -23.39 -10.04 -3.75
C GLY A 246 -22.31 -9.77 -2.69
N SER A 247 -21.14 -9.21 -3.02
CA SER A 247 -20.19 -8.80 -2.00
C SER A 247 -20.64 -7.48 -1.35
N SER A 248 -21.18 -7.56 -0.13
CA SER A 248 -21.41 -6.35 0.67
C SER A 248 -20.08 -5.66 0.93
N GLY A 249 -19.95 -4.40 0.49
CA GLY A 249 -18.70 -3.64 0.63
C GLY A 249 -18.26 -3.58 2.08
N LYS A 250 -16.97 -3.81 2.34
CA LYS A 250 -16.38 -3.63 3.69
C LYS A 250 -16.61 -2.21 4.21
N GLU A 251 -16.78 -1.27 3.30
CA GLU A 251 -16.95 0.16 3.57
C GLU A 251 -18.30 0.47 4.23
N SER A 252 -19.39 -0.16 3.79
CA SER A 252 -20.71 0.04 4.40
C SER A 252 -20.76 -0.45 5.85
N ARG A 253 -19.88 -1.38 6.21
CA ARG A 253 -19.78 -1.94 7.56
C ARG A 253 -18.79 -1.17 8.46
N MET A 254 -18.05 -0.19 7.94
CA MET A 254 -17.09 0.56 8.77
C MET A 254 -17.78 1.41 9.84
N VAL A 255 -18.91 2.04 9.49
CA VAL A 255 -19.67 2.85 10.44
C VAL A 255 -20.25 1.94 11.52
N ASP A 256 -20.84 0.81 11.15
CA ASP A 256 -21.39 -0.16 12.11
C ASP A 256 -20.29 -0.68 13.04
N LYS A 257 -19.12 -1.02 12.50
CA LYS A 257 -17.96 -1.45 13.30
C LYS A 257 -17.47 -0.38 14.27
N PHE A 258 -17.46 0.87 13.83
CA PHE A 258 -17.04 2.00 14.67
C PHE A 258 -18.03 2.27 15.81
N LEU A 259 -19.31 2.14 15.54
CA LEU A 259 -20.38 2.37 16.52
C LEU A 259 -20.61 1.19 17.47
N ASP A 260 -20.07 0.01 17.15
CA ASP A 260 -20.17 -1.16 18.02
C ASP A 260 -19.11 -1.10 19.14
N PRO A 261 -19.52 -0.95 20.42
CA PRO A 261 -18.60 -0.87 21.55
C PRO A 261 -17.70 -2.10 21.71
N ALA A 262 -18.17 -3.29 21.26
CA ALA A 262 -17.37 -4.53 21.30
C ALA A 262 -16.09 -4.46 20.47
N ASN A 263 -16.06 -3.61 19.44
CA ASN A 263 -14.91 -3.43 18.56
C ASN A 263 -13.90 -2.39 19.07
N THR A 264 -14.26 -1.57 20.06
CA THR A 264 -13.45 -0.42 20.52
C THR A 264 -12.03 -0.82 20.91
N SER A 265 -11.87 -1.88 21.70
CA SER A 265 -10.55 -2.37 22.12
C SER A 265 -9.70 -2.85 20.95
N SER A 266 -10.28 -3.54 19.98
CA SER A 266 -9.60 -4.04 18.78
C SER A 266 -9.18 -2.88 17.86
N ILE A 267 -10.02 -1.85 17.71
CA ILE A 267 -9.70 -0.64 16.94
C ILE A 267 -8.52 0.11 17.58
N ILE A 268 -8.58 0.31 18.91
CA ILE A 268 -7.49 0.98 19.64
C ILE A 268 -6.18 0.19 19.52
N ARG A 269 -6.21 -1.13 19.69
CA ARG A 269 -5.03 -1.99 19.53
C ARG A 269 -4.44 -1.91 18.13
N GLY A 270 -5.29 -2.00 17.10
CA GLY A 270 -4.86 -1.87 15.71
C GLY A 270 -4.25 -0.49 15.42
N PHE A 271 -4.88 0.57 15.93
CA PHE A 271 -4.36 1.94 15.78
C PHE A 271 -2.99 2.12 16.47
N ILE A 272 -2.84 1.64 17.71
CA ILE A 272 -1.57 1.68 18.45
C ILE A 272 -0.50 0.86 17.73
N GLY A 273 -0.84 -0.36 17.29
CA GLY A 273 0.10 -1.25 16.62
C GLY A 273 0.58 -0.68 15.27
N GLN A 274 -0.30 -0.10 14.48
CA GLN A 274 0.05 0.57 13.22
C GLN A 274 0.88 1.84 13.46
N THR A 275 0.57 2.61 14.51
CA THR A 275 1.38 3.77 14.90
C THR A 275 2.78 3.34 15.33
N TRP A 276 2.89 2.27 16.13
CA TRP A 276 4.18 1.67 16.48
C TRP A 276 4.97 1.24 15.23
N TYR A 277 4.31 0.54 14.30
CA TYR A 277 4.92 0.12 13.05
C TYR A 277 5.51 1.30 12.27
N LEU A 278 4.72 2.35 12.09
CA LEU A 278 5.16 3.57 11.41
C LEU A 278 6.35 4.22 12.11
N MET A 279 6.32 4.27 13.45
CA MET A 279 7.43 4.81 14.25
C MET A 279 8.70 3.97 14.11
N ALA A 280 8.57 2.66 14.21
CA ALA A 280 9.69 1.72 14.13
C ALA A 280 10.36 1.79 12.74
N THR A 281 9.59 1.61 11.67
CA THR A 281 10.12 1.52 10.30
C THR A 281 10.70 2.83 9.77
N THR A 282 10.37 3.97 10.40
CA THR A 282 10.91 5.30 10.06
C THR A 282 11.92 5.83 11.09
N LEU A 283 12.36 4.99 12.01
CA LEU A 283 13.29 5.36 13.09
C LEU A 283 12.84 6.60 13.86
N GLY A 284 11.52 6.74 14.11
CA GLY A 284 10.93 7.85 14.83
C GLY A 284 10.80 9.17 14.06
N LEU A 285 11.22 9.23 12.78
CA LEU A 285 11.13 10.46 11.98
C LEU A 285 9.69 10.96 11.79
N ILE A 286 8.72 10.05 11.77
CA ILE A 286 7.30 10.41 11.74
C ILE A 286 6.91 11.25 12.96
N ALA A 287 7.39 10.91 14.15
CA ALA A 287 7.10 11.71 15.35
C ALA A 287 7.70 13.11 15.25
N VAL A 288 8.94 13.23 14.75
CA VAL A 288 9.54 14.55 14.47
C VAL A 288 8.63 15.36 13.54
N GLY A 289 8.19 14.72 12.43
CA GLY A 289 7.28 15.34 11.47
C GLY A 289 5.97 15.83 12.13
N LEU A 290 5.33 14.97 12.92
CA LEU A 290 4.08 15.33 13.63
C LEU A 290 4.27 16.49 14.60
N VAL A 291 5.37 16.49 15.37
CA VAL A 291 5.64 17.58 16.31
C VAL A 291 5.91 18.88 15.58
N VAL A 292 6.65 18.85 14.47
CA VAL A 292 6.87 20.05 13.64
C VAL A 292 5.54 20.60 13.11
N LEU A 293 4.69 19.73 12.57
CA LEU A 293 3.38 20.12 12.06
C LEU A 293 2.51 20.69 13.18
N THR A 294 2.48 20.04 14.35
CA THR A 294 1.72 20.53 15.53
C THR A 294 2.24 21.89 16.00
N THR A 295 3.56 22.07 16.05
CA THR A 295 4.17 23.37 16.39
C THR A 295 3.76 24.45 15.39
N ASN A 296 3.72 24.13 14.08
CA ASN A 296 3.28 25.06 13.05
C ASN A 296 1.80 25.41 13.20
N VAL A 297 0.94 24.43 13.53
CA VAL A 297 -0.48 24.69 13.84
C VAL A 297 -0.60 25.67 15.01
N LEU A 298 0.05 25.39 16.14
CA LEU A 298 -0.06 26.20 17.35
C LEU A 298 0.47 27.64 17.14
N THR A 299 1.62 27.78 16.47
CA THR A 299 2.21 29.10 16.20
C THR A 299 1.43 29.88 15.15
N GLY A 300 0.95 29.22 14.09
CA GLY A 300 0.12 29.82 13.05
C GLY A 300 -1.25 30.27 13.59
N ALA A 301 -1.90 29.43 14.40
CA ALA A 301 -3.16 29.76 15.04
C ALA A 301 -3.02 30.98 16.00
N LYS A 302 -1.95 30.99 16.80
CA LYS A 302 -1.64 32.12 17.70
C LYS A 302 -1.41 33.44 16.94
N SER A 303 -0.77 33.36 15.78
CA SER A 303 -0.53 34.53 14.90
C SER A 303 -1.74 34.87 14.01
N ARG A 304 -2.83 34.11 14.07
CA ARG A 304 -4.02 34.20 13.21
C ARG A 304 -3.71 34.13 11.71
N ARG A 305 -2.64 33.50 11.34
CA ARG A 305 -2.21 33.34 9.94
C ARG A 305 -2.71 32.02 9.38
N THR A 306 -3.86 32.07 8.70
CA THR A 306 -4.56 30.89 8.13
C THR A 306 -3.66 30.08 7.20
N ASP A 307 -2.80 30.73 6.43
CA ASP A 307 -1.82 30.11 5.55
C ASP A 307 -0.79 29.22 6.27
N GLN A 308 -0.57 29.45 7.57
CA GLN A 308 0.44 28.74 8.35
C GLN A 308 -0.07 27.56 9.15
N TRP A 309 -1.36 27.52 9.53
CA TRP A 309 -1.88 26.45 10.40
C TRP A 309 -2.83 25.48 9.69
N VAL A 310 -3.56 25.94 8.65
CA VAL A 310 -4.60 25.11 8.00
C VAL A 310 -3.98 23.90 7.31
N ALA A 311 -2.94 24.08 6.49
CA ALA A 311 -2.32 22.98 5.78
C ALA A 311 -1.61 21.97 6.70
N PRO A 312 -0.83 22.37 7.74
CA PRO A 312 -0.33 21.45 8.75
C PRO A 312 -1.44 20.71 9.50
N LEU A 313 -2.53 21.38 9.88
CA LEU A 313 -3.67 20.75 10.55
C LEU A 313 -4.37 19.72 9.63
N PHE A 314 -4.58 20.08 8.36
CA PHE A 314 -5.08 19.16 7.36
C PHE A 314 -4.19 17.91 7.27
N THR A 315 -2.87 18.09 7.22
CA THR A 315 -1.92 16.98 7.11
C THR A 315 -2.01 16.05 8.32
N ILE A 316 -2.05 16.60 9.54
CA ILE A 316 -2.24 15.82 10.78
C ILE A 316 -3.58 15.08 10.75
N GLY A 317 -4.66 15.76 10.38
CA GLY A 317 -5.99 15.16 10.27
C GLY A 317 -6.05 14.04 9.24
N ALA A 318 -5.47 14.23 8.06
CA ALA A 318 -5.41 13.21 7.01
C ALA A 318 -4.62 11.96 7.47
N VAL A 319 -3.47 12.16 8.14
CA VAL A 319 -2.69 11.07 8.73
C VAL A 319 -3.51 10.29 9.76
N PHE A 320 -4.13 11.00 10.69
CA PHE A 320 -4.96 10.39 11.73
C PHE A 320 -6.12 9.59 11.12
N LEU A 321 -6.87 10.18 10.19
CA LEU A 321 -8.02 9.53 9.55
C LEU A 321 -7.62 8.31 8.72
N VAL A 322 -6.50 8.34 8.00
CA VAL A 322 -6.01 7.20 7.24
C VAL A 322 -5.60 6.05 8.17
N VAL A 323 -4.88 6.31 9.26
CA VAL A 323 -4.50 5.26 10.22
C VAL A 323 -5.73 4.73 10.96
N LEU A 324 -6.68 5.58 11.33
CA LEU A 324 -7.94 5.18 11.96
C LEU A 324 -8.78 4.29 11.04
N THR A 325 -8.97 4.68 9.78
CA THR A 325 -9.72 3.87 8.80
C THR A 325 -9.01 2.54 8.50
N SER A 326 -7.69 2.53 8.49
CA SER A 326 -6.90 1.30 8.39
C SER A 326 -7.16 0.36 9.58
N ALA A 327 -7.16 0.88 10.81
CA ALA A 327 -7.48 0.08 12.00
C ALA A 327 -8.92 -0.45 11.98
N LEU A 328 -9.88 0.37 11.54
CA LEU A 328 -11.28 -0.05 11.37
C LEU A 328 -11.47 -1.17 10.34
N GLN A 329 -10.67 -1.20 9.28
CA GLN A 329 -10.73 -2.29 8.30
C GLN A 329 -10.24 -3.62 8.87
N LEU A 330 -9.37 -3.60 9.88
CA LEU A 330 -8.66 -4.74 10.44
C LEU A 330 -9.14 -5.11 11.86
N VAL A 331 -10.39 -4.84 12.20
CA VAL A 331 -10.94 -5.13 13.54
C VAL A 331 -10.81 -6.61 13.92
N ILE A 332 -10.91 -7.52 12.93
CA ILE A 332 -10.75 -8.96 13.16
C ILE A 332 -9.29 -9.33 12.90
N VAL A 333 -8.56 -9.64 13.96
CA VAL A 333 -7.17 -10.08 13.89
C VAL A 333 -7.12 -11.58 13.66
N ILE A 334 -6.64 -12.00 12.48
CA ILE A 334 -6.48 -13.42 12.12
C ILE A 334 -5.03 -13.84 11.92
N ARG A 335 -4.10 -12.87 11.88
CA ARG A 335 -2.65 -13.08 11.74
C ARG A 335 -1.89 -12.05 12.58
N PRO A 336 -0.65 -12.34 13.00
CA PRO A 336 0.18 -11.40 13.77
C PRO A 336 0.39 -10.04 13.09
N ASP A 337 0.56 -10.03 11.76
CA ASP A 337 0.78 -8.81 10.98
C ASP A 337 -0.45 -7.88 10.95
N HIS A 338 -1.65 -8.35 11.29
CA HIS A 338 -2.84 -7.49 11.37
C HIS A 338 -2.75 -6.47 12.51
N LEU A 339 -2.00 -6.76 13.57
CA LEU A 339 -1.78 -5.80 14.66
C LEU A 339 -0.92 -4.61 14.24
N VAL A 340 0.00 -4.84 13.30
CA VAL A 340 0.98 -3.84 12.83
C VAL A 340 0.87 -3.61 11.32
N TYR A 341 -0.33 -3.76 10.77
CA TYR A 341 -0.58 -3.77 9.34
C TYR A 341 -0.08 -2.49 8.65
N GLY A 342 1.18 -2.54 8.21
CA GLY A 342 1.87 -1.40 7.61
C GLY A 342 1.27 -0.98 6.29
N ARG A 343 0.93 -1.93 5.43
CA ARG A 343 0.49 -1.70 4.06
C ARG A 343 -0.51 -0.53 3.92
N TYR A 344 -1.53 -0.46 4.79
CA TYR A 344 -2.52 0.61 4.72
C TYR A 344 -2.07 1.91 5.38
N ALA A 345 -1.26 1.83 6.43
CA ALA A 345 -0.77 2.99 7.17
C ALA A 345 0.46 3.65 6.50
N GLU A 346 1.29 2.89 5.77
CA GLU A 346 2.53 3.37 5.14
C GLU A 346 2.34 4.53 4.16
N VAL A 347 1.15 4.68 3.61
CA VAL A 347 0.84 5.75 2.64
C VAL A 347 1.09 7.15 3.21
N VAL A 348 1.00 7.33 4.54
CA VAL A 348 1.25 8.61 5.21
C VAL A 348 2.73 8.82 5.55
N SER A 349 3.53 7.75 5.59
CA SER A 349 4.91 7.82 6.07
C SER A 349 5.80 8.75 5.24
N PRO A 350 5.76 8.79 3.89
CA PRO A 350 6.65 9.64 3.11
C PRO A 350 6.49 11.12 3.43
N ILE A 351 5.25 11.57 3.65
CA ILE A 351 4.94 12.97 3.96
C ILE A 351 5.54 13.35 5.32
N LEU A 352 5.30 12.54 6.34
CA LEU A 352 5.77 12.83 7.71
C LEU A 352 7.29 12.69 7.82
N VAL A 353 7.88 11.69 7.16
CA VAL A 353 9.33 11.49 7.14
C VAL A 353 10.03 12.66 6.45
N VAL A 354 9.51 13.15 5.33
CA VAL A 354 10.05 14.32 4.64
C VAL A 354 10.02 15.56 5.54
N VAL A 355 8.93 15.79 6.28
CA VAL A 355 8.84 16.89 7.26
C VAL A 355 9.86 16.69 8.38
N GLY A 356 9.95 15.48 8.93
CA GLY A 356 10.90 15.13 9.98
C GLY A 356 12.35 15.33 9.55
N LEU A 357 12.73 14.82 8.38
CA LEU A 357 14.07 15.00 7.81
C LEU A 357 14.41 16.47 7.56
N SER A 358 13.45 17.23 7.00
CA SER A 358 13.63 18.67 6.79
C SER A 358 13.93 19.40 8.10
N ALA A 359 13.17 19.09 9.14
CA ALA A 359 13.39 19.64 10.46
C ALA A 359 14.75 19.25 11.06
N MET A 360 15.16 17.99 10.90
CA MET A 360 16.45 17.49 11.40
C MET A 360 17.64 18.14 10.71
N ILE A 361 17.48 18.60 9.45
CA ILE A 361 18.51 19.33 8.72
C ILE A 361 18.58 20.80 9.18
N THR A 362 17.42 21.40 9.50
CA THR A 362 17.31 22.85 9.80
C THR A 362 17.40 23.20 11.28
N LEU A 363 17.11 22.26 12.20
CA LEU A 363 17.12 22.51 13.65
C LEU A 363 18.54 22.64 14.22
N ARG A 364 18.71 23.57 15.16
CA ARG A 364 19.94 23.71 15.94
C ARG A 364 20.13 22.51 16.88
N ARG A 365 21.39 22.11 17.11
CA ARG A 365 21.82 20.92 17.87
C ARG A 365 21.09 20.66 19.21
N ARG A 366 20.75 21.71 19.99
CA ARG A 366 20.09 21.56 21.30
C ARG A 366 18.61 21.18 21.22
N ALA A 367 17.88 21.78 20.27
CA ALA A 367 16.49 21.40 20.04
C ALA A 367 16.39 19.95 19.53
N ALA A 368 17.27 19.52 18.64
CA ALA A 368 17.31 18.13 18.15
C ALA A 368 17.47 17.11 19.27
N LEU A 369 18.27 17.40 20.32
CA LEU A 369 18.46 16.48 21.46
C LEU A 369 17.19 16.30 22.31
N MET A 370 16.43 17.38 22.55
CA MET A 370 15.16 17.30 23.28
C MET A 370 14.11 16.48 22.50
N TRP A 371 14.11 16.63 21.17
CA TRP A 371 13.26 15.83 20.28
C TRP A 371 13.62 14.35 20.27
N ILE A 372 14.93 14.03 20.25
CA ILE A 372 15.44 12.66 20.27
C ILE A 372 14.99 11.91 21.54
N GLY A 373 15.16 12.53 22.70
CA GLY A 373 14.75 11.92 23.96
C GLY A 373 13.23 11.68 24.05
N GLY A 374 12.42 12.68 23.62
CA GLY A 374 10.98 12.56 23.58
C GLY A 374 10.48 11.50 22.61
N ILE A 375 11.07 11.41 21.42
CA ILE A 375 10.72 10.42 20.39
C ILE A 375 11.10 9.01 20.86
N GLY A 376 12.30 8.83 21.43
CA GLY A 376 12.72 7.54 21.97
C GLY A 376 11.77 7.04 23.06
N ALA A 377 11.37 7.92 23.99
CA ALA A 377 10.43 7.59 25.07
C ALA A 377 9.03 7.26 24.52
N ILE A 378 8.50 8.06 23.57
CA ILE A 378 7.20 7.81 22.95
C ILE A 378 7.25 6.52 22.12
N GLY A 379 8.29 6.30 21.35
CA GLY A 379 8.46 5.08 20.55
C GLY A 379 8.54 3.83 21.43
N ALA A 380 9.29 3.89 22.52
CA ALA A 380 9.39 2.79 23.49
C ALA A 380 8.05 2.53 24.21
N LEU A 381 7.32 3.59 24.57
CA LEU A 381 6.00 3.48 25.19
C LEU A 381 4.97 2.86 24.22
N ILE A 382 4.93 3.32 22.98
CA ILE A 382 4.03 2.78 21.94
C ILE A 382 4.37 1.32 21.66
N ALA A 383 5.66 0.97 21.57
CA ALA A 383 6.11 -0.41 21.39
C ALA A 383 5.68 -1.29 22.56
N ALA A 384 5.85 -0.83 23.79
CA ALA A 384 5.43 -1.55 24.99
C ALA A 384 3.91 -1.76 25.04
N MET A 385 3.13 -0.73 24.70
CA MET A 385 1.66 -0.81 24.66
C MET A 385 1.19 -1.77 23.56
N ALA A 386 1.78 -1.73 22.35
CA ALA A 386 1.45 -2.63 21.26
C ALA A 386 1.73 -4.10 21.63
N VAL A 387 2.84 -4.35 22.29
CA VAL A 387 3.21 -5.69 22.78
C VAL A 387 2.26 -6.15 23.89
N ALA A 388 1.98 -5.30 24.87
CA ALA A 388 1.08 -5.62 25.97
C ALA A 388 -0.34 -5.91 25.48
N ALA A 389 -0.83 -5.15 24.51
CA ALA A 389 -2.18 -5.30 23.96
C ALA A 389 -2.38 -6.57 23.11
N GLY A 390 -1.30 -7.13 22.53
CA GLY A 390 -1.41 -8.26 21.60
C GLY A 390 -0.76 -9.57 22.03
N ARG A 391 -0.17 -9.63 23.23
CA ARG A 391 0.72 -10.72 23.63
C ARG A 391 0.10 -12.12 23.57
N ASP A 392 -1.08 -12.32 24.14
CA ASP A 392 -1.70 -13.65 24.24
C ASP A 392 -2.28 -14.09 22.89
N GLU A 393 -2.90 -13.16 22.19
CA GLU A 393 -3.44 -13.35 20.83
C GLU A 393 -2.32 -13.70 19.85
N LEU A 394 -1.17 -13.02 19.97
CA LEU A 394 0.02 -13.29 19.17
C LEU A 394 0.59 -14.68 19.40
N ARG A 395 0.74 -15.08 20.65
CA ARG A 395 1.21 -16.41 21.01
C ARG A 395 0.31 -17.50 20.46
N SER A 396 -1.02 -17.32 20.56
CA SER A 396 -1.97 -18.28 20.01
C SER A 396 -1.91 -18.37 18.49
N MET A 397 -1.64 -17.26 17.79
CA MET A 397 -1.51 -17.24 16.33
C MET A 397 -0.21 -17.89 15.87
N ILE A 398 0.91 -17.64 16.54
CA ILE A 398 2.20 -18.26 16.25
C ILE A 398 2.12 -19.78 16.50
N SER A 399 1.50 -20.21 17.60
CA SER A 399 1.30 -21.63 17.90
C SER A 399 0.42 -22.36 16.87
N ARG A 400 -0.44 -21.62 16.15
CA ARG A 400 -1.25 -22.15 15.03
C ARG A 400 -0.54 -22.08 13.68
N GLY A 401 0.77 -21.81 13.64
CA GLY A 401 1.54 -21.72 12.41
C GLY A 401 1.23 -20.48 11.55
N LYS A 402 0.65 -19.42 12.13
CA LYS A 402 0.37 -18.18 11.40
C LYS A 402 1.53 -17.21 11.53
N PHE A 403 2.09 -16.80 10.42
CA PHE A 403 3.26 -15.93 10.33
C PHE A 403 2.91 -14.55 9.77
N PHE A 404 3.87 -13.62 9.87
CA PHE A 404 3.80 -12.35 9.17
C PHE A 404 3.80 -12.56 7.65
N ALA A 405 2.90 -11.90 6.95
CA ALA A 405 3.01 -11.75 5.51
C ALA A 405 3.89 -10.54 5.18
N ALA A 406 5.04 -10.77 4.57
CA ALA A 406 5.99 -9.71 4.22
C ALA A 406 5.33 -8.50 3.52
N PRO A 407 4.42 -8.68 2.56
CA PRO A 407 3.76 -7.57 1.89
C PRO A 407 2.95 -6.65 2.80
N ASN A 408 2.42 -7.16 3.91
CA ASN A 408 1.58 -6.39 4.83
C ASN A 408 2.37 -5.60 5.86
N ALA A 409 3.64 -5.95 6.07
CA ALA A 409 4.56 -5.30 7.00
C ALA A 409 5.96 -5.19 6.38
N ILE A 410 6.03 -4.68 5.15
CA ILE A 410 7.23 -4.71 4.29
C ILE A 410 8.43 -4.00 4.92
N GLY A 411 8.19 -2.98 5.74
CA GLY A 411 9.24 -2.28 6.49
C GLY A 411 9.91 -3.14 7.58
N LEU A 412 9.28 -4.25 7.98
CA LEU A 412 9.83 -5.21 8.95
C LEU A 412 10.47 -6.43 8.29
N ASP A 413 10.38 -6.58 6.97
CA ASP A 413 10.83 -7.79 6.26
C ASP A 413 12.32 -8.07 6.46
N PHE A 414 13.17 -7.07 6.22
CA PHE A 414 14.60 -7.18 6.40
C PHE A 414 15.02 -7.41 7.88
N PRO A 415 14.59 -6.58 8.85
CA PRO A 415 14.98 -6.80 10.26
C PRO A 415 14.47 -8.12 10.84
N ARG A 416 13.25 -8.53 10.47
CA ARG A 416 12.66 -9.77 10.94
C ARG A 416 13.50 -11.01 10.60
N ARG A 417 14.12 -11.02 9.42
CA ARG A 417 14.96 -12.13 8.97
C ARG A 417 16.14 -12.42 9.91
N PHE A 418 16.69 -11.37 10.52
CA PHE A 418 17.82 -11.50 11.46
C PHE A 418 17.37 -11.67 12.91
N LEU A 419 16.14 -11.35 13.23
CA LEU A 419 15.61 -11.26 14.58
C LEU A 419 14.53 -12.32 14.87
N GLU A 420 14.28 -13.25 13.95
CA GLU A 420 13.45 -14.41 14.25
C GLU A 420 14.21 -15.37 15.19
N PRO A 421 13.56 -15.87 16.25
CA PRO A 421 12.13 -15.83 16.58
C PRO A 421 11.71 -14.67 17.49
N MET A 422 12.32 -13.52 17.39
CA MET A 422 12.09 -12.40 18.29
C MET A 422 10.69 -11.80 18.12
N GLY A 423 9.98 -11.60 19.23
CA GLY A 423 8.68 -10.96 19.27
C GLY A 423 8.73 -9.44 19.04
N TYR A 424 7.57 -8.79 19.03
CA TYR A 424 7.44 -7.34 18.85
C TYR A 424 8.25 -6.50 19.83
N LEU A 425 8.46 -6.99 21.07
CA LEU A 425 9.27 -6.29 22.06
C LEU A 425 10.72 -6.17 21.60
N SER A 426 11.29 -7.26 21.11
CA SER A 426 12.67 -7.29 20.61
C SER A 426 12.84 -6.43 19.36
N LEU A 427 11.87 -6.46 18.44
CA LEU A 427 11.83 -5.52 17.31
C LEU A 427 11.72 -4.07 17.78
N GLY A 428 10.88 -3.80 18.78
CA GLY A 428 10.73 -2.47 19.38
C GLY A 428 12.04 -1.97 19.99
N VAL A 429 12.73 -2.81 20.76
CA VAL A 429 14.05 -2.50 21.33
C VAL A 429 15.08 -2.27 20.23
N PHE A 430 15.15 -3.15 19.24
CA PHE A 430 16.06 -3.02 18.11
C PHE A 430 15.89 -1.68 17.39
N PHE A 431 14.66 -1.33 16.98
CA PHE A 431 14.39 -0.07 16.30
C PHE A 431 14.64 1.14 17.19
N THR A 432 14.38 1.04 18.50
CA THR A 432 14.69 2.13 19.44
C THR A 432 16.20 2.35 19.53
N VAL A 433 17.00 1.30 19.67
CA VAL A 433 18.46 1.38 19.68
C VAL A 433 18.99 1.94 18.35
N LEU A 434 18.47 1.44 17.23
CA LEU A 434 18.86 1.92 15.90
C LEU A 434 18.50 3.41 15.69
N ALA A 435 17.34 3.85 16.18
CA ALA A 435 16.96 5.25 16.17
C ALA A 435 17.91 6.11 17.01
N LEU A 436 18.26 5.68 18.21
CA LEU A 436 19.20 6.40 19.07
C LEU A 436 20.58 6.53 18.42
N ILE A 437 21.07 5.46 17.77
CA ILE A 437 22.32 5.49 16.99
C ILE A 437 22.19 6.47 15.83
N ALA A 438 21.14 6.36 15.03
CA ALA A 438 20.91 7.24 13.89
C ALA A 438 20.85 8.72 14.29
N PHE A 439 20.15 9.03 15.38
CA PHE A 439 20.07 10.37 15.94
C PHE A 439 21.41 10.86 16.51
N SER A 440 22.19 9.97 17.13
CA SER A 440 23.54 10.29 17.61
C SER A 440 24.50 10.65 16.46
N VAL A 441 24.42 9.91 15.35
CA VAL A 441 25.14 10.20 14.12
C VAL A 441 24.66 11.52 13.52
N TRP A 442 23.34 11.72 13.46
CA TRP A 442 22.73 12.95 12.97
C TRP A 442 23.17 14.19 13.73
N ARG A 443 23.29 14.08 15.05
CA ARG A 443 23.81 15.15 15.91
C ARG A 443 25.20 15.64 15.46
N LYS A 444 26.06 14.72 14.97
CA LYS A 444 27.40 15.05 14.48
C LYS A 444 27.35 15.65 13.07
N SER A 445 26.53 15.08 12.18
CA SER A 445 26.41 15.50 10.80
C SER A 445 25.06 15.10 10.20
N PRO A 446 24.21 16.07 9.81
CA PRO A 446 22.97 15.77 9.08
C PRO A 446 23.20 14.96 7.80
N ALA A 447 24.32 15.22 7.12
CA ALA A 447 24.69 14.51 5.89
C ALA A 447 24.91 13.01 6.12
N LEU A 448 25.59 12.64 7.22
CA LEU A 448 25.78 11.23 7.58
C LEU A 448 24.46 10.57 8.01
N GLY A 449 23.59 11.28 8.73
CA GLY A 449 22.28 10.75 9.11
C GLY A 449 21.40 10.44 7.89
N VAL A 450 21.36 11.34 6.90
CA VAL A 450 20.63 11.10 5.65
C VAL A 450 21.27 9.97 4.85
N LEU A 451 22.60 9.88 4.81
CA LEU A 451 23.32 8.77 4.15
C LEU A 451 22.93 7.42 4.75
N VAL A 452 22.85 7.32 6.09
CA VAL A 452 22.44 6.08 6.76
C VAL A 452 21.04 5.67 6.32
N ILE A 453 20.08 6.60 6.32
CA ILE A 453 18.71 6.31 5.87
C ILE A 453 18.70 5.87 4.41
N LEU A 454 19.44 6.57 3.55
CA LEU A 454 19.56 6.26 2.13
C LEU A 454 20.09 4.83 1.91
N LEU A 455 21.19 4.46 2.57
CA LEU A 455 21.85 3.17 2.39
C LEU A 455 21.04 2.02 3.02
N VAL A 456 20.53 2.21 4.23
CA VAL A 456 19.70 1.20 4.91
C VAL A 456 18.39 1.00 4.14
N GLY A 457 17.76 2.08 3.70
CA GLY A 457 16.53 2.01 2.89
C GLY A 457 16.76 1.27 1.57
N ALA A 458 17.82 1.62 0.83
CA ALA A 458 18.16 0.95 -0.43
C ALA A 458 18.53 -0.52 -0.22
N ALA A 459 19.33 -0.85 0.80
CA ALA A 459 19.69 -2.23 1.12
C ALA A 459 18.47 -3.07 1.52
N SER A 460 17.58 -2.51 2.35
CA SER A 460 16.33 -3.18 2.73
C SER A 460 15.42 -3.42 1.52
N THR A 461 15.29 -2.43 0.63
CA THR A 461 14.50 -2.57 -0.60
C THR A 461 15.10 -3.63 -1.53
N ALA A 462 16.42 -3.58 -1.73
CA ALA A 462 17.11 -4.58 -2.55
C ALA A 462 16.96 -6.00 -1.98
N TYR A 463 17.05 -6.14 -0.65
CA TYR A 463 16.80 -7.40 0.03
C TYR A 463 15.38 -7.92 -0.23
N THR A 464 14.37 -7.09 0.01
CA THR A 464 12.96 -7.48 -0.21
C THR A 464 12.72 -7.85 -1.67
N ALA A 465 13.21 -7.07 -2.63
CA ALA A 465 13.07 -7.40 -4.04
C ALA A 465 13.72 -8.74 -4.40
N THR A 466 14.97 -8.96 -3.98
CA THR A 466 15.76 -10.13 -4.42
C THR A 466 15.54 -11.39 -3.60
N ARG A 467 15.21 -11.27 -2.32
CA ARG A 467 15.10 -12.40 -1.39
C ARG A 467 13.68 -12.76 -1.00
N THR A 468 12.74 -11.84 -1.19
CA THR A 468 11.33 -12.08 -0.85
C THR A 468 10.46 -12.18 -2.09
N LEU A 469 10.57 -11.24 -3.04
CA LEU A 469 9.67 -11.16 -4.19
C LEU A 469 10.11 -12.02 -5.37
N ILE A 470 11.39 -11.98 -5.75
CA ILE A 470 11.89 -12.81 -6.86
C ILE A 470 11.70 -14.31 -6.63
N PRO A 471 11.90 -14.88 -5.42
CA PRO A 471 11.65 -16.31 -5.17
C PRO A 471 10.20 -16.76 -5.37
N TYR A 472 9.23 -15.83 -5.38
CA TYR A 472 7.86 -16.20 -5.80
C TYR A 472 7.77 -16.63 -7.26
N ARG A 473 8.74 -16.24 -8.10
CA ARG A 473 8.90 -16.78 -9.44
C ARG A 473 9.10 -18.29 -9.43
N ASP A 474 10.10 -18.76 -8.68
CA ASP A 474 10.44 -20.20 -8.64
C ASP A 474 9.25 -21.03 -8.13
N TYR A 475 8.47 -20.45 -7.18
CA TYR A 475 7.24 -21.06 -6.74
C TYR A 475 6.18 -21.14 -7.85
N THR A 476 6.04 -20.12 -8.68
CA THR A 476 5.06 -20.12 -9.77
C THR A 476 5.51 -21.03 -10.90
N ASP A 477 6.81 -21.04 -11.21
CA ASP A 477 7.42 -21.94 -12.20
C ASP A 477 7.35 -23.43 -11.78
N SER A 478 7.13 -23.71 -10.49
CA SER A 478 6.93 -25.09 -10.01
C SER A 478 5.51 -25.62 -10.23
N ILE A 479 4.58 -24.80 -10.71
CA ILE A 479 3.23 -25.22 -11.08
C ILE A 479 3.31 -25.78 -12.50
N THR A 480 2.89 -27.01 -12.69
CA THR A 480 3.04 -27.73 -13.97
C THR A 480 1.72 -28.16 -14.60
N LEU A 481 0.61 -28.13 -13.84
CA LEU A 481 -0.69 -28.55 -14.38
C LEU A 481 -1.31 -27.52 -15.33
N ASP A 482 -0.89 -26.27 -15.28
CA ASP A 482 -1.32 -25.26 -16.25
C ASP A 482 -0.79 -25.55 -17.65
N ASP A 483 0.47 -26.01 -17.77
CA ASP A 483 1.02 -26.49 -19.05
C ASP A 483 0.24 -27.71 -19.55
N ALA A 484 -0.02 -28.69 -18.68
CA ALA A 484 -0.79 -29.88 -19.05
C ALA A 484 -2.22 -29.55 -19.52
N ILE A 485 -2.87 -28.55 -18.90
CA ILE A 485 -4.19 -28.05 -19.33
C ILE A 485 -4.07 -27.38 -20.70
N ARG A 486 -3.07 -26.53 -20.90
CA ARG A 486 -2.86 -25.81 -22.17
C ARG A 486 -2.49 -26.74 -23.33
N GLU A 487 -1.73 -27.80 -23.06
CA GLU A 487 -1.38 -28.82 -24.06
C GLU A 487 -2.59 -29.67 -24.48
N ASN A 488 -3.53 -29.88 -23.56
CA ASN A 488 -4.75 -30.66 -23.80
C ASN A 488 -5.97 -29.77 -24.15
N SER A 489 -5.79 -28.47 -24.28
CA SER A 489 -6.83 -27.52 -24.66
C SER A 489 -6.39 -26.69 -25.86
N ASP A 490 -7.33 -26.26 -26.67
CA ASP A 490 -7.06 -25.20 -27.66
C ASP A 490 -6.86 -23.92 -26.86
N THR A 491 -5.65 -23.34 -26.89
CA THR A 491 -5.20 -22.26 -25.98
C THR A 491 -6.06 -21.00 -26.01
N ASN A 492 -6.99 -20.87 -26.95
CA ASN A 492 -7.92 -19.76 -27.11
C ASN A 492 -9.37 -20.15 -26.83
N ASP A 493 -9.65 -21.38 -26.40
CA ASP A 493 -11.03 -21.82 -26.14
C ASP A 493 -11.47 -21.41 -24.74
N SER A 494 -12.14 -20.25 -24.68
CA SER A 494 -12.79 -19.74 -23.46
C SER A 494 -14.02 -20.55 -23.02
N SER A 495 -14.42 -21.57 -23.80
CA SER A 495 -15.55 -22.45 -23.45
C SER A 495 -15.16 -23.53 -22.43
N ILE A 496 -13.88 -23.81 -22.26
CA ILE A 496 -13.36 -24.81 -21.32
C ILE A 496 -13.56 -24.34 -19.88
N LEU A 497 -14.17 -25.20 -19.07
CA LEU A 497 -14.42 -24.94 -17.66
C LEU A 497 -13.61 -25.87 -16.74
N VAL A 498 -12.61 -25.31 -16.08
CA VAL A 498 -11.74 -26.03 -15.13
C VAL A 498 -12.23 -25.81 -13.69
N GLY A 499 -12.59 -26.89 -13.02
CA GLY A 499 -12.91 -26.87 -11.59
C GLY A 499 -11.63 -26.97 -10.74
N ILE A 500 -11.62 -26.28 -9.59
CA ILE A 500 -10.57 -26.46 -8.57
C ILE A 500 -11.24 -26.76 -7.23
N ASP A 501 -10.97 -27.95 -6.67
CA ASP A 501 -11.44 -28.31 -5.35
C ASP A 501 -10.65 -27.59 -4.26
N THR A 502 -11.23 -26.52 -3.73
CA THR A 502 -10.58 -25.65 -2.74
C THR A 502 -10.46 -26.22 -1.34
N VAL A 503 -11.10 -27.35 -1.06
CA VAL A 503 -10.97 -28.06 0.21
C VAL A 503 -9.70 -28.89 0.20
N GLY A 504 -9.45 -29.63 -0.90
CA GLY A 504 -8.26 -30.47 -1.05
C GLY A 504 -7.00 -29.72 -1.48
N VAL A 505 -7.16 -28.65 -2.26
CA VAL A 505 -6.04 -27.95 -2.90
C VAL A 505 -5.62 -26.70 -2.14
N GLY A 506 -6.53 -26.09 -1.38
CA GLY A 506 -6.30 -24.83 -0.68
C GLY A 506 -6.63 -23.58 -1.51
N GLY A 507 -7.16 -22.57 -0.81
CA GLY A 507 -7.70 -21.36 -1.46
C GLY A 507 -6.68 -20.47 -2.19
N GLN A 508 -5.39 -20.57 -1.88
CA GLN A 508 -4.34 -19.79 -2.58
C GLN A 508 -4.07 -20.35 -3.96
N THR A 509 -4.03 -21.66 -4.08
CA THR A 509 -3.79 -22.38 -5.34
C THR A 509 -4.85 -22.05 -6.40
N PHE A 510 -6.09 -21.81 -5.98
CA PHE A 510 -7.13 -21.33 -6.89
C PHE A 510 -6.74 -20.02 -7.61
N TYR A 511 -6.14 -19.07 -6.90
CA TYR A 511 -5.72 -17.81 -7.52
C TYR A 511 -4.48 -17.97 -8.40
N ASP A 512 -3.62 -18.95 -8.10
CA ASP A 512 -2.47 -19.28 -8.94
C ASP A 512 -2.94 -19.74 -10.32
N TYR A 513 -3.80 -20.76 -10.36
CA TYR A 513 -4.32 -21.28 -11.62
C TYR A 513 -5.19 -20.26 -12.35
N ARG A 514 -5.95 -19.42 -11.62
CA ARG A 514 -6.72 -18.36 -12.25
C ARG A 514 -5.86 -17.33 -12.98
N TYR A 515 -4.68 -17.06 -12.46
CA TYR A 515 -3.71 -16.21 -13.15
C TYR A 515 -3.04 -16.95 -14.31
N LEU A 516 -2.54 -18.16 -14.07
CA LEU A 516 -1.77 -18.92 -15.04
C LEU A 516 -2.62 -19.38 -16.24
N LEU A 517 -3.86 -19.78 -16.01
CA LEU A 517 -4.76 -20.32 -17.04
C LEU A 517 -5.58 -19.27 -17.78
N HIS A 518 -5.48 -17.98 -17.39
CA HIS A 518 -6.19 -16.95 -18.12
C HIS A 518 -5.96 -17.04 -19.65
N PRO A 519 -6.96 -16.99 -20.55
CA PRO A 519 -8.37 -16.67 -20.31
C PRO A 519 -9.31 -17.87 -20.02
N ILE A 520 -8.79 -19.08 -19.84
CA ILE A 520 -9.59 -20.27 -19.54
C ILE A 520 -10.46 -20.03 -18.28
N GLN A 521 -11.71 -20.46 -18.34
CA GLN A 521 -12.63 -20.26 -17.23
C GLN A 521 -12.32 -21.21 -16.07
N ILE A 522 -12.19 -20.64 -14.86
CA ILE A 522 -11.90 -21.41 -13.64
C ILE A 522 -13.00 -21.25 -12.63
N ARG A 523 -13.55 -22.36 -12.17
CA ARG A 523 -14.59 -22.40 -11.16
C ARG A 523 -14.07 -22.97 -9.84
N ARG A 524 -14.42 -22.30 -8.76
CA ARG A 524 -14.17 -22.82 -7.42
C ARG A 524 -15.25 -23.82 -7.07
N ILE A 525 -14.85 -25.03 -6.67
CA ILE A 525 -15.78 -26.06 -6.23
C ILE A 525 -15.38 -26.63 -4.87
N SER A 526 -16.30 -27.35 -4.27
CA SER A 526 -16.09 -28.24 -3.15
C SER A 526 -16.69 -29.59 -3.51
N LEU A 527 -15.88 -30.60 -3.68
CA LEU A 527 -16.34 -31.95 -4.03
C LEU A 527 -17.32 -32.54 -3.02
N PHE A 528 -17.35 -32.02 -1.79
CA PHE A 528 -18.32 -32.44 -0.77
C PHE A 528 -19.70 -31.81 -0.94
N ALA A 529 -19.82 -30.74 -1.71
CA ALA A 529 -21.05 -29.94 -1.79
C ALA A 529 -21.51 -29.66 -3.22
N THR A 530 -20.70 -29.93 -4.23
CA THR A 530 -20.97 -29.53 -5.63
C THR A 530 -20.75 -30.72 -6.55
N ASP A 531 -21.73 -31.04 -7.38
CA ASP A 531 -21.58 -32.03 -8.45
C ASP A 531 -20.62 -31.48 -9.52
N PRO A 532 -19.53 -32.21 -9.85
CA PRO A 532 -18.59 -31.82 -10.89
C PRO A 532 -19.11 -32.04 -12.33
N ALA A 533 -20.36 -32.45 -12.50
CA ALA A 533 -20.91 -32.88 -13.80
C ALA A 533 -20.92 -31.81 -14.91
N GLY A 534 -20.75 -30.54 -14.56
CA GLY A 534 -20.68 -29.44 -15.55
C GLY A 534 -19.26 -28.97 -15.88
N LEU A 535 -18.21 -29.68 -15.42
CA LEU A 535 -16.82 -29.30 -15.63
C LEU A 535 -16.18 -30.16 -16.71
N ASP A 536 -15.26 -29.60 -17.47
CA ASP A 536 -14.45 -30.30 -18.47
C ASP A 536 -13.23 -30.94 -17.81
N CYS A 537 -12.58 -30.18 -16.91
CA CYS A 537 -11.45 -30.62 -16.13
C CYS A 537 -11.56 -30.25 -14.66
N LEU A 538 -10.81 -30.97 -13.83
CA LEU A 538 -10.85 -30.79 -12.39
C LEU A 538 -9.45 -30.96 -11.77
N ILE A 539 -9.03 -30.01 -10.95
CA ILE A 539 -7.82 -30.10 -10.13
C ILE A 539 -8.23 -30.46 -8.70
N THR A 540 -7.67 -31.57 -8.19
CA THR A 540 -7.94 -32.07 -6.83
C THR A 540 -6.67 -32.23 -6.02
N GLY A 541 -6.80 -32.41 -4.70
CA GLY A 541 -5.72 -32.84 -3.83
C GLY A 541 -5.35 -34.32 -4.03
N PRO A 542 -4.16 -34.76 -3.54
CA PRO A 542 -3.64 -36.10 -3.80
C PRO A 542 -4.51 -37.23 -3.19
N ASN A 543 -5.28 -36.91 -2.17
CA ASN A 543 -6.11 -37.89 -1.44
C ASN A 543 -7.60 -37.84 -1.85
N GLN A 544 -7.89 -37.28 -3.02
CA GLN A 544 -9.27 -37.14 -3.51
C GLN A 544 -9.40 -37.77 -4.91
N PRO A 545 -9.37 -39.11 -5.00
CA PRO A 545 -9.59 -39.79 -6.26
C PRO A 545 -11.04 -39.60 -6.70
N LEU A 546 -11.24 -39.32 -7.97
CA LEU A 546 -12.55 -39.26 -8.61
C LEU A 546 -12.97 -40.64 -9.10
N ASP A 547 -14.25 -40.80 -9.44
CA ASP A 547 -14.79 -42.00 -10.02
C ASP A 547 -14.08 -42.29 -11.38
N PRO A 548 -13.33 -43.37 -11.49
CA PRO A 548 -12.61 -43.71 -12.72
C PRO A 548 -13.57 -44.07 -13.87
N ALA A 549 -14.87 -44.26 -13.63
CA ALA A 549 -15.85 -44.42 -14.69
C ALA A 549 -16.17 -43.11 -15.42
N ALA A 550 -16.06 -41.98 -14.73
CA ALA A 550 -16.39 -40.65 -15.25
C ALA A 550 -15.18 -39.78 -15.59
N TRP A 551 -14.00 -40.05 -15.00
CA TRP A 551 -12.83 -39.18 -15.06
C TRP A 551 -11.55 -39.98 -15.36
N ASP A 552 -10.67 -39.39 -16.17
CA ASP A 552 -9.32 -39.87 -16.44
C ASP A 552 -8.30 -38.95 -15.75
N ASN A 553 -7.36 -39.51 -14.97
CA ASN A 553 -6.23 -38.77 -14.47
C ASN A 553 -5.23 -38.57 -15.58
N ILE A 554 -5.02 -37.33 -16.03
CA ILE A 554 -4.17 -37.01 -17.18
C ILE A 554 -2.82 -36.39 -16.79
N ALA A 555 -2.69 -35.82 -15.62
CA ALA A 555 -1.43 -35.24 -15.12
C ALA A 555 -1.38 -35.17 -13.60
N VAL A 556 -0.15 -35.13 -13.07
CA VAL A 556 0.14 -34.99 -11.64
C VAL A 556 1.19 -33.90 -11.46
N ASP A 557 0.89 -32.93 -10.58
CA ASP A 557 1.90 -31.96 -10.13
C ASP A 557 2.84 -32.64 -9.13
N GLY A 558 4.06 -32.94 -9.58
CA GLY A 558 5.05 -33.68 -8.78
C GLY A 558 5.53 -32.95 -7.53
N HIS A 559 5.41 -31.62 -7.47
CA HIS A 559 5.80 -30.81 -6.30
C HIS A 559 4.71 -30.72 -5.23
N ARG A 560 3.44 -30.70 -5.65
CA ARG A 560 2.29 -30.49 -4.75
C ARG A 560 1.43 -31.72 -4.60
N GLY A 561 1.66 -32.73 -5.42
CA GLY A 561 0.85 -33.94 -5.46
C GLY A 561 -0.58 -33.70 -5.97
N LEU A 562 -0.84 -32.56 -6.62
CA LEU A 562 -2.17 -32.27 -7.17
C LEU A 562 -2.42 -33.13 -8.38
N LEU A 563 -3.67 -33.51 -8.57
CA LEU A 563 -4.13 -34.38 -9.66
C LEU A 563 -4.98 -33.56 -10.63
N LEU A 564 -4.70 -33.68 -11.92
CA LEU A 564 -5.52 -33.14 -13.00
C LEU A 564 -6.34 -34.28 -13.61
N TRP A 565 -7.64 -34.08 -13.59
CA TRP A 565 -8.63 -35.01 -14.13
C TRP A 565 -9.30 -34.40 -15.35
N LYS A 566 -9.49 -35.19 -16.39
CA LYS A 566 -10.29 -34.84 -17.56
C LYS A 566 -11.55 -35.70 -17.57
N ARG A 567 -12.68 -35.08 -17.89
CA ARG A 567 -13.95 -35.81 -18.03
C ARG A 567 -13.90 -36.75 -19.21
N LYS A 568 -14.33 -38.01 -19.04
CA LYS A 568 -14.35 -38.99 -20.11
C LYS A 568 -15.29 -38.60 -21.25
N GLY A 569 -14.85 -38.83 -22.48
CA GLY A 569 -15.60 -38.50 -23.67
C GLY A 569 -15.38 -37.09 -24.20
N LEU A 570 -14.52 -36.27 -23.54
CA LEU A 570 -14.06 -35.01 -24.09
C LEU A 570 -12.73 -35.13 -24.79
N ASP A 571 -12.56 -34.48 -25.94
CA ASP A 571 -11.30 -34.45 -26.70
C ASP A 571 -10.29 -33.50 -26.04
N SER A 572 -10.74 -32.45 -25.40
CA SER A 572 -9.91 -31.41 -24.76
C SER A 572 -10.21 -31.25 -23.28
N CYS A 573 -9.27 -30.69 -22.60
CA CYS A 573 -9.41 -30.32 -21.20
C CYS A 573 -10.04 -28.92 -21.06
#